data_45615b4b65f565c1382092faf6c7a6a2
#
_entry.id   45615b4b65f565c1382092faf6c7a6a2
#
_cell.length_a   1.000
_cell.length_b   1.000
_cell.length_c   1.000
_cell.angle_alpha   90.00
_cell.angle_beta   90.00
_cell.angle_gamma   90.00
#
_symmetry.space_group_name_H-M   'P 1'
#
loop_
_entity.id
_entity.type
_entity.pdbx_description
1 polymer ?
#
loop_
_entity_poly.entity_id
_entity_poly.type
_entity_poly.pdbx_seq_one_letter_code
_entity_poly.pdbx_strand_id
1 'polypeptide(L)'
;MVGVCSYLLVSFWFTRIAANQSSLSAFLTNRVGDCFLTIGMFVILWSLGRGKNCKVCMGSAPKNQKTSSLTQCTLINTQRCLHQTTNILGTAPVDRRSTGTYHFNHISQTQLRKYSNSPFAPYLAGLIEGDGHIAVHDKNTQKKEYRPKIIIAFNINDKPLAEKLSTELKVGKVIDRASAGHVLLQILAKQEVLKIINLINGHMRTPKIEALHRAISWINEKDNSSIPLLGIDCSSLESNSWLAGFTDADGCFGITVYDRKKNGVFLRTSVQTSFRIEVKQNYSREVTLEQGGSSFFNIMSEIAGFFTVNLYTRTRKTEDKVFYAFAAVAHNSRSHEILRNYLDNYPLYSSKHLAYKDWCLVQDLHRGSLSKDNLERIKAIKNEFNTKRKVFDFSHLNSLQFK
;
A
#
# COMPACT_ATOMS: atom_id res chain seq x y z
N MET A 1 20.16 -20.54 25.71
CA MET A 1 20.11 -21.85 25.00
C MET A 1 18.75 -22.06 24.35
N VAL A 2 17.61 -22.02 25.07
CA VAL A 2 16.26 -22.30 24.52
C VAL A 2 15.89 -21.41 23.33
N GLY A 3 16.18 -20.10 23.39
CA GLY A 3 15.87 -19.16 22.29
C GLY A 3 16.66 -19.45 20.98
N VAL A 4 17.90 -19.95 21.07
CA VAL A 4 18.71 -20.32 19.90
C VAL A 4 18.18 -21.62 19.28
N CYS A 5 17.81 -22.60 20.08
CA CYS A 5 17.21 -23.85 19.60
C CYS A 5 15.86 -23.58 18.90
N SER A 6 15.02 -22.72 19.47
CA SER A 6 13.76 -22.30 18.86
C SER A 6 13.96 -21.58 17.52
N TYR A 7 14.93 -20.68 17.44
CA TYR A 7 15.31 -20.02 16.18
C TYR A 7 15.74 -21.02 15.11
N LEU A 8 16.62 -21.96 15.46
CA LEU A 8 17.11 -22.98 14.52
C LEU A 8 16.00 -23.92 14.05
N LEU A 9 15.09 -24.32 14.95
CA LEU A 9 13.93 -25.16 14.60
C LEU A 9 12.96 -24.46 13.64
N VAL A 10 12.67 -23.18 13.86
CA VAL A 10 11.79 -22.40 12.97
C VAL A 10 12.49 -22.12 11.64
N SER A 11 13.80 -21.90 11.62
CA SER A 11 14.59 -21.67 10.41
C SER A 11 14.93 -22.94 9.61
N PHE A 12 14.59 -24.14 10.12
CA PHE A 12 14.77 -25.40 9.39
C PHE A 12 14.14 -25.39 7.98
N TRP A 13 13.02 -24.69 7.81
CA TRP A 13 12.36 -24.46 6.53
C TRP A 13 12.90 -23.22 5.81
N PHE A 14 14.22 -23.09 5.72
CA PHE A 14 14.91 -21.90 5.18
C PHE A 14 14.50 -21.50 3.75
N THR A 15 13.88 -22.40 2.97
CA THR A 15 13.35 -22.13 1.64
C THR A 15 12.06 -21.28 1.67
N ARG A 16 11.42 -21.11 2.83
CA ARG A 16 10.22 -20.30 2.99
C ARG A 16 10.56 -18.96 3.64
N ILE A 17 10.45 -17.87 2.89
CA ILE A 17 10.72 -16.50 3.37
C ILE A 17 9.92 -16.18 4.63
N ALA A 18 8.65 -16.58 4.70
CA ALA A 18 7.81 -16.39 5.88
C ALA A 18 8.36 -17.09 7.14
N ALA A 19 8.93 -18.30 7.00
CA ALA A 19 9.57 -19.01 8.11
C ALA A 19 10.82 -18.28 8.60
N ASN A 20 11.65 -17.77 7.68
CA ASN A 20 12.83 -16.99 8.03
C ASN A 20 12.49 -15.68 8.73
N GLN A 21 11.47 -14.96 8.27
CA GLN A 21 11.00 -13.73 8.91
C GLN A 21 10.42 -14.00 10.31
N SER A 22 9.64 -15.05 10.47
CA SER A 22 9.10 -15.47 11.78
C SER A 22 10.22 -15.87 12.74
N SER A 23 11.22 -16.61 12.25
CA SER A 23 12.37 -17.03 13.07
C SER A 23 13.23 -15.84 13.50
N LEU A 24 13.48 -14.90 12.61
CA LEU A 24 14.23 -13.68 12.93
C LEU A 24 13.47 -12.78 13.90
N SER A 25 12.15 -12.63 13.71
CA SER A 25 11.29 -11.88 14.63
C SER A 25 11.27 -12.50 16.04
N ALA A 26 11.11 -13.83 16.13
CA ALA A 26 11.16 -14.55 17.39
C ALA A 26 12.52 -14.41 18.09
N PHE A 27 13.62 -14.50 17.32
CA PHE A 27 14.97 -14.32 17.86
C PHE A 27 15.18 -12.91 18.44
N LEU A 28 14.79 -11.87 17.71
CA LEU A 28 14.90 -10.48 18.16
C LEU A 28 14.05 -10.21 19.39
N THR A 29 12.79 -10.68 19.41
CA THR A 29 11.88 -10.51 20.54
C THR A 29 12.40 -11.20 21.79
N ASN A 30 12.94 -12.43 21.66
CA ASN A 30 13.55 -13.15 22.77
C ASN A 30 14.79 -12.41 23.29
N ARG A 31 15.62 -11.81 22.44
CA ARG A 31 16.78 -11.01 22.87
C ARG A 31 16.40 -9.76 23.65
N VAL A 32 15.33 -9.09 23.23
CA VAL A 32 14.78 -7.95 23.99
C VAL A 32 14.27 -8.41 25.36
N GLY A 33 13.54 -9.53 25.41
CA GLY A 33 13.10 -10.14 26.67
C GLY A 33 14.27 -10.54 27.60
N ASP A 34 15.32 -11.14 27.04
CA ASP A 34 16.53 -11.51 27.78
C ASP A 34 17.23 -10.27 28.40
N CYS A 35 17.30 -9.14 27.66
CA CYS A 35 17.83 -7.88 28.17
C CYS A 35 17.01 -7.35 29.36
N PHE A 36 15.69 -7.33 29.28
CA PHE A 36 14.84 -6.89 30.39
C PHE A 36 14.92 -7.81 31.60
N LEU A 37 14.99 -9.13 31.38
CA LEU A 37 15.20 -10.10 32.43
C LEU A 37 16.54 -9.84 33.18
N THR A 38 17.59 -9.59 32.40
CA THR A 38 18.94 -9.33 32.96
C THR A 38 18.92 -8.03 33.77
N ILE A 39 18.31 -6.96 33.27
CA ILE A 39 18.15 -5.69 33.99
C ILE A 39 17.35 -5.92 35.28
N GLY A 40 16.24 -6.66 35.21
CA GLY A 40 15.42 -7.01 36.39
C GLY A 40 16.21 -7.77 37.45
N MET A 41 17.02 -8.75 37.04
CA MET A 41 17.92 -9.47 37.94
C MET A 41 18.94 -8.53 38.61
N PHE A 42 19.55 -7.62 37.85
CA PHE A 42 20.51 -6.65 38.45
C PHE A 42 19.82 -5.70 39.41
N VAL A 43 18.61 -5.23 39.13
CA VAL A 43 17.82 -4.37 40.02
C VAL A 43 17.50 -5.13 41.34
N ILE A 44 17.11 -6.41 41.26
CA ILE A 44 16.83 -7.24 42.43
C ILE A 44 18.12 -7.46 43.23
N LEU A 45 19.23 -7.82 42.61
CA LEU A 45 20.52 -8.01 43.30
C LEU A 45 21.00 -6.71 43.95
N TRP A 46 20.80 -5.57 43.30
CA TRP A 46 21.16 -4.27 43.87
C TRP A 46 20.29 -3.88 45.05
N SER A 47 18.98 -4.14 44.97
CA SER A 47 18.05 -3.90 46.10
C SER A 47 18.32 -4.80 47.28
N LEU A 48 18.64 -6.09 47.06
CA LEU A 48 19.01 -7.05 48.09
C LEU A 48 20.40 -6.78 48.67
N GLY A 49 21.35 -6.30 47.87
CA GLY A 49 22.69 -5.93 48.32
C GLY A 49 22.74 -4.66 49.17
N ARG A 50 21.70 -3.82 49.19
CA ARG A 50 21.58 -2.58 49.99
C ARG A 50 20.76 -2.73 51.28
N GLY A 51 20.10 -3.85 51.52
CA GLY A 51 19.13 -4.02 52.62
C GLY A 51 19.53 -5.07 53.63
N LYS A 52 20.17 -4.67 54.74
CA LYS A 52 19.94 -5.34 56.00
C LYS A 52 18.53 -4.95 56.44
N ASN A 53 17.64 -5.96 56.57
CA ASN A 53 16.28 -5.89 57.13
C ASN A 53 15.16 -5.37 56.17
N CYS A 54 14.51 -6.32 55.49
CA CYS A 54 13.08 -6.18 55.19
C CYS A 54 12.42 -7.58 55.15
N LYS A 55 11.47 -7.80 56.07
CA LYS A 55 10.61 -9.00 56.12
C LYS A 55 9.67 -8.96 54.92
N VAL A 56 9.71 -9.99 54.09
CA VAL A 56 8.78 -10.17 52.97
C VAL A 56 7.44 -10.67 53.52
N CYS A 57 6.40 -9.85 53.43
CA CYS A 57 5.03 -10.29 53.62
C CYS A 57 4.53 -10.88 52.28
N MET A 58 4.26 -12.18 52.25
CA MET A 58 3.49 -12.80 51.16
C MET A 58 2.01 -12.42 51.31
N GLY A 59 1.51 -11.63 50.39
CA GLY A 59 0.08 -11.33 50.26
C GLY A 59 -0.46 -11.94 48.96
N SER A 60 -1.55 -12.69 49.11
CA SER A 60 -2.28 -13.42 48.09
C SER A 60 -2.77 -12.54 46.93
N ALA A 61 -2.70 -13.07 45.70
CA ALA A 61 -3.18 -12.46 44.48
C ALA A 61 -4.72 -12.43 44.36
N PRO A 62 -5.33 -11.36 43.87
CA PRO A 62 -6.70 -11.40 43.36
C PRO A 62 -6.75 -11.79 41.90
N LYS A 63 -7.72 -12.66 41.59
CA LYS A 63 -8.10 -13.09 40.24
C LYS A 63 -8.88 -12.00 39.51
N ASN A 64 -8.74 -12.01 38.16
CA ASN A 64 -9.57 -11.39 37.15
C ASN A 64 -9.35 -9.91 36.80
N GLN A 65 -8.70 -9.72 35.65
CA GLN A 65 -9.21 -8.75 34.67
C GLN A 65 -8.72 -9.12 33.24
N LYS A 66 -9.67 -9.31 32.34
CA LYS A 66 -9.48 -9.46 30.90
C LYS A 66 -9.07 -8.10 30.35
N THR A 67 -7.86 -7.95 29.85
CA THR A 67 -7.45 -6.78 29.07
C THR A 67 -7.61 -7.07 27.59
N SER A 68 -8.35 -6.19 26.93
CA SER A 68 -8.75 -6.25 25.53
C SER A 68 -7.56 -6.04 24.58
N SER A 69 -7.59 -6.76 23.46
CA SER A 69 -6.59 -6.83 22.39
C SER A 69 -6.38 -5.55 21.56
N LEU A 70 -6.95 -4.42 21.96
CA LEU A 70 -6.85 -3.14 21.23
C LEU A 70 -5.56 -2.34 21.46
N THR A 71 -4.84 -2.63 22.53
CA THR A 71 -3.65 -1.86 22.94
C THR A 71 -2.38 -2.24 22.17
N GLN A 72 -2.32 -3.43 21.58
CA GLN A 72 -1.12 -3.90 20.88
C GLN A 72 -0.98 -3.33 19.46
N CYS A 73 -2.07 -3.01 18.76
CA CYS A 73 -1.99 -2.44 17.42
C CYS A 73 -1.56 -0.97 17.39
N THR A 74 -1.91 -0.20 18.44
CA THR A 74 -1.55 1.22 18.53
C THR A 74 -0.06 1.44 18.83
N LEU A 75 0.56 0.55 19.60
CA LEU A 75 1.98 0.65 19.96
C LEU A 75 2.93 0.39 18.76
N ILE A 76 2.56 -0.49 17.83
CA ILE A 76 3.39 -0.82 16.67
C ILE A 76 3.43 0.34 15.67
N ASN A 77 2.33 1.06 15.50
CA ASN A 77 2.28 2.22 14.60
C ASN A 77 2.99 3.46 15.17
N THR A 78 2.94 3.66 16.49
CA THR A 78 3.63 4.79 17.14
C THR A 78 5.15 4.60 17.14
N GLN A 79 5.66 3.39 17.27
CA GLN A 79 7.09 3.11 17.19
C GLN A 79 7.66 3.29 15.77
N ARG A 80 6.88 3.03 14.70
CA ARG A 80 7.33 3.27 13.32
C ARG A 80 7.47 4.77 12.99
N CYS A 81 6.56 5.60 13.46
CA CYS A 81 6.67 7.06 13.30
C CYS A 81 7.81 7.66 14.14
N LEU A 82 8.07 7.14 15.34
CA LEU A 82 9.15 7.61 16.20
C LEU A 82 10.55 7.23 15.66
N HIS A 83 10.70 6.08 15.00
CA HIS A 83 11.97 5.69 14.39
C HIS A 83 12.32 6.55 13.15
N GLN A 84 11.34 7.09 12.46
CA GLN A 84 11.58 8.03 11.34
C GLN A 84 11.92 9.44 11.82
N THR A 85 11.44 9.86 12.99
CA THR A 85 11.73 11.19 13.56
C THR A 85 13.07 11.24 14.31
N THR A 86 13.58 10.16 14.85
CA THR A 86 14.87 10.12 15.56
C THR A 86 16.08 10.05 14.62
N ASN A 87 15.91 9.55 13.38
CA ASN A 87 17.00 9.55 12.39
C ASN A 87 17.24 10.93 11.72
N ILE A 88 16.38 11.92 11.99
CA ILE A 88 16.60 13.32 11.55
C ILE A 88 17.52 14.10 12.50
N LEU A 89 17.81 13.56 13.68
CA LEU A 89 18.70 14.14 14.68
C LEU A 89 20.04 13.39 14.80
N GLY A 90 20.60 12.98 13.66
CA GLY A 90 21.94 12.43 13.59
C GLY A 90 22.96 13.52 13.96
N THR A 91 23.55 13.40 15.13
CA THR A 91 24.70 14.21 15.56
C THR A 91 25.91 13.88 14.70
N ALA A 92 26.18 14.73 13.71
CA ALA A 92 27.49 14.74 13.06
C ALA A 92 28.54 15.33 14.02
N PRO A 93 29.78 14.82 14.03
CA PRO A 93 30.83 15.39 14.85
C PRO A 93 31.15 16.82 14.37
N VAL A 94 31.09 17.76 15.31
CA VAL A 94 31.35 19.19 15.07
C VAL A 94 32.84 19.38 14.86
N ASP A 95 33.28 19.63 13.64
CA ASP A 95 34.57 20.25 13.35
C ASP A 95 34.45 21.77 13.58
N ARG A 96 35.13 22.26 14.62
CA ARG A 96 35.10 23.66 15.00
C ARG A 96 36.09 24.49 14.16
N ARG A 97 35.85 24.68 12.88
CA ARG A 97 36.50 25.74 12.08
C ARG A 97 35.75 25.96 10.76
N SER A 98 34.63 26.65 10.81
CA SER A 98 34.19 27.58 9.74
C SER A 98 32.87 28.24 10.18
N THR A 99 32.97 29.56 10.41
CA THR A 99 31.81 30.44 10.62
C THR A 99 31.13 30.70 9.27
N GLY A 100 30.22 29.80 8.90
CA GLY A 100 29.30 29.99 7.81
C GLY A 100 27.90 29.69 8.34
N THR A 101 27.12 30.73 8.61
CA THR A 101 25.70 30.62 9.01
C THR A 101 24.90 30.08 7.85
N TYR A 102 24.70 28.75 7.83
CA TYR A 102 23.68 28.14 6.99
C TYR A 102 22.33 28.32 7.67
N HIS A 103 21.54 29.26 7.22
CA HIS A 103 20.11 29.34 7.53
C HIS A 103 19.41 28.13 6.90
N PHE A 104 19.23 27.09 7.66
CA PHE A 104 18.21 26.09 7.36
C PHE A 104 16.85 26.75 7.57
N ASN A 105 16.22 27.17 6.48
CA ASN A 105 14.81 27.55 6.51
C ASN A 105 13.99 26.31 6.88
N HIS A 106 13.61 26.23 8.15
CA HIS A 106 12.58 25.32 8.63
C HIS A 106 11.25 25.73 7.97
N ILE A 107 10.97 25.18 6.78
CA ILE A 107 9.64 25.27 6.18
C ILE A 107 8.72 24.47 7.09
N SER A 108 7.82 25.16 7.80
CA SER A 108 6.90 24.50 8.72
C SER A 108 6.01 23.52 7.96
N GLN A 109 5.70 22.34 8.55
CA GLN A 109 4.80 21.34 7.97
C GLN A 109 3.45 21.94 7.54
N THR A 110 3.05 23.06 8.13
CA THR A 110 1.83 23.81 7.79
C THR A 110 1.90 24.49 6.42
N GLN A 111 3.09 24.93 5.97
CA GLN A 111 3.27 25.49 4.61
C GLN A 111 3.30 24.39 3.55
N LEU A 112 3.80 23.20 3.88
CA LEU A 112 3.82 22.05 2.98
C LEU A 112 2.41 21.53 2.66
N ARG A 113 1.46 21.61 3.61
CA ARG A 113 0.05 21.26 3.41
C ARG A 113 -0.71 22.18 2.44
N LYS A 114 -0.18 23.35 2.12
CA LYS A 114 -0.86 24.31 1.22
C LYS A 114 -0.90 23.88 -0.25
N TYR A 115 -0.06 22.92 -0.65
CA TYR A 115 0.05 22.45 -2.05
C TYR A 115 -0.79 21.23 -2.39
N SER A 116 -1.41 20.54 -1.42
CA SER A 116 -2.13 19.29 -1.66
C SER A 116 -3.41 19.13 -0.83
N ASN A 117 -4.26 20.15 -0.79
CA ASN A 117 -5.56 20.05 -0.09
C ASN A 117 -6.70 19.48 -0.96
N SER A 118 -6.41 19.03 -2.17
CA SER A 118 -7.43 18.39 -2.99
C SER A 118 -7.70 16.98 -2.49
N PRO A 119 -8.96 16.60 -2.15
CA PRO A 119 -9.30 15.22 -1.76
C PRO A 119 -9.04 14.22 -2.89
N PHE A 120 -8.84 14.71 -4.11
CA PHE A 120 -8.50 13.91 -5.30
C PHE A 120 -6.99 13.58 -5.41
N ALA A 121 -6.11 14.35 -4.76
CA ALA A 121 -4.66 14.17 -4.87
C ALA A 121 -4.17 12.78 -4.44
N PRO A 122 -4.63 12.20 -3.31
CA PRO A 122 -4.28 10.83 -2.93
C PRO A 122 -4.75 9.78 -3.96
N TYR A 123 -5.98 9.93 -4.50
CA TYR A 123 -6.49 9.04 -5.55
C TYR A 123 -5.56 9.05 -6.78
N LEU A 124 -5.20 10.25 -7.26
CA LEU A 124 -4.31 10.40 -8.41
C LEU A 124 -2.93 9.80 -8.14
N ALA A 125 -2.40 9.96 -6.92
CA ALA A 125 -1.15 9.32 -6.52
C ALA A 125 -1.25 7.80 -6.61
N GLY A 126 -2.29 7.19 -6.02
CA GLY A 126 -2.54 5.75 -6.09
C GLY A 126 -2.68 5.22 -7.52
N LEU A 127 -3.42 5.92 -8.36
CA LEU A 127 -3.58 5.58 -9.78
C LEU A 127 -2.24 5.62 -10.54
N ILE A 128 -1.43 6.66 -10.32
CA ILE A 128 -0.10 6.79 -10.95
C ILE A 128 0.86 5.72 -10.41
N GLU A 129 0.77 5.37 -9.14
CA GLU A 129 1.60 4.33 -8.54
C GLU A 129 1.29 2.93 -9.08
N GLY A 130 0.07 2.63 -9.44
CA GLY A 130 -0.29 1.42 -10.19
C GLY A 130 0.08 1.55 -11.68
N ASP A 131 -0.74 2.21 -12.46
CA ASP A 131 -0.72 2.24 -13.93
C ASP A 131 0.06 3.42 -14.54
N GLY A 132 0.57 4.35 -13.72
CA GLY A 132 1.34 5.49 -14.21
C GLY A 132 2.83 5.18 -14.37
N HIS A 133 3.49 5.98 -15.20
CA HIS A 133 4.93 6.00 -15.39
C HIS A 133 5.46 7.42 -15.39
N ILE A 134 6.39 7.73 -14.49
CA ILE A 134 7.12 9.00 -14.44
C ILE A 134 8.45 8.76 -15.14
N ALA A 135 8.56 9.22 -16.38
CA ALA A 135 9.77 9.07 -17.19
C ALA A 135 10.68 10.28 -16.97
N VAL A 136 11.88 10.02 -16.50
CA VAL A 136 12.91 11.03 -16.24
C VAL A 136 14.18 10.63 -16.99
N HIS A 137 14.86 11.60 -17.58
CA HIS A 137 16.16 11.37 -18.21
C HIS A 137 17.17 10.82 -17.21
N ASP A 138 17.85 9.75 -17.59
CA ASP A 138 18.91 9.16 -16.78
C ASP A 138 20.24 9.75 -17.22
N LYS A 139 20.94 10.46 -16.30
CA LYS A 139 22.22 11.12 -16.55
C LYS A 139 23.32 10.15 -17.04
N ASN A 140 23.18 8.87 -16.71
CA ASN A 140 24.14 7.83 -17.10
C ASN A 140 23.94 7.29 -18.52
N THR A 141 22.92 7.78 -19.24
CA THR A 141 22.63 7.35 -20.61
C THR A 141 23.19 8.34 -21.63
N GLN A 142 23.73 7.82 -22.74
CA GLN A 142 24.16 8.65 -23.89
C GLN A 142 22.98 9.18 -24.73
N LYS A 143 21.74 8.90 -24.33
CA LYS A 143 20.53 9.36 -25.04
C LYS A 143 20.36 10.87 -24.88
N LYS A 144 19.80 11.50 -25.92
CA LYS A 144 19.45 12.91 -25.87
C LYS A 144 18.62 13.22 -24.63
N GLU A 145 19.01 14.25 -23.89
CA GLU A 145 18.29 14.71 -22.72
C GLU A 145 16.83 15.09 -23.06
N TYR A 146 15.90 14.67 -22.22
CA TYR A 146 14.48 15.01 -22.34
C TYR A 146 13.92 15.45 -20.99
N ARG A 147 12.89 16.28 -21.03
CA ARG A 147 12.17 16.74 -19.85
C ARG A 147 11.37 15.60 -19.21
N PRO A 148 11.16 15.63 -17.88
CA PRO A 148 10.25 14.71 -17.23
C PRO A 148 8.87 14.71 -17.88
N LYS A 149 8.28 13.53 -18.00
CA LYS A 149 6.93 13.31 -18.52
C LYS A 149 6.20 12.29 -17.70
N ILE A 150 4.88 12.41 -17.62
CA ILE A 150 4.01 11.49 -16.90
C ILE A 150 3.08 10.84 -17.94
N ILE A 151 2.98 9.51 -17.87
CA ILE A 151 2.13 8.72 -18.76
C ILE A 151 1.30 7.80 -17.88
N ILE A 152 -0.02 7.81 -18.04
CA ILE A 152 -0.92 6.89 -17.35
C ILE A 152 -1.57 6.02 -18.41
N ALA A 153 -1.46 4.69 -18.24
CA ALA A 153 -2.07 3.73 -19.16
C ALA A 153 -3.43 3.29 -18.62
N PHE A 154 -4.44 3.27 -19.48
CA PHE A 154 -5.78 2.80 -19.15
C PHE A 154 -6.17 1.69 -20.11
N ASN A 155 -7.04 0.79 -19.64
CA ASN A 155 -7.73 -0.10 -20.56
C ASN A 155 -8.53 0.72 -21.59
N ILE A 156 -8.69 0.21 -22.82
CA ILE A 156 -9.44 0.90 -23.87
C ILE A 156 -10.86 1.29 -23.41
N ASN A 157 -11.50 0.47 -22.57
CA ASN A 157 -12.82 0.73 -22.02
C ASN A 157 -12.84 1.90 -21.01
N ASP A 158 -11.70 2.23 -20.40
CA ASP A 158 -11.54 3.33 -19.43
C ASP A 158 -11.15 4.66 -20.09
N LYS A 159 -11.27 4.76 -21.41
CA LYS A 159 -11.05 6.01 -22.15
C LYS A 159 -11.86 7.18 -21.59
N PRO A 160 -13.15 7.03 -21.20
CA PRO A 160 -13.92 8.13 -20.59
C PRO A 160 -13.28 8.69 -19.31
N LEU A 161 -12.66 7.84 -18.47
CA LEU A 161 -11.91 8.31 -17.30
C LEU A 161 -10.67 9.11 -17.72
N ALA A 162 -9.89 8.61 -18.69
CA ALA A 162 -8.71 9.32 -19.20
C ALA A 162 -9.06 10.71 -19.77
N GLU A 163 -10.16 10.81 -20.54
CA GLU A 163 -10.68 12.07 -21.09
C GLU A 163 -11.15 13.01 -20.00
N LYS A 164 -11.89 12.50 -19.00
CA LYS A 164 -12.34 13.28 -17.84
C LYS A 164 -11.16 13.85 -17.07
N LEU A 165 -10.14 13.04 -16.79
CA LEU A 165 -8.91 13.49 -16.10
C LEU A 165 -8.18 14.57 -16.91
N SER A 166 -8.03 14.38 -18.21
CA SER A 166 -7.39 15.36 -19.09
C SER A 166 -8.13 16.70 -19.08
N THR A 167 -9.44 16.66 -19.19
CA THR A 167 -10.29 17.86 -19.29
C THR A 167 -10.34 18.63 -17.97
N GLU A 168 -10.61 17.95 -16.87
CA GLU A 168 -10.78 18.59 -15.57
C GLU A 168 -9.46 19.08 -14.98
N LEU A 169 -8.42 18.29 -15.09
CA LEU A 169 -7.09 18.71 -14.66
C LEU A 169 -6.43 19.66 -15.66
N LYS A 170 -7.00 19.82 -16.87
CA LYS A 170 -6.39 20.61 -17.96
C LYS A 170 -4.94 20.21 -18.19
N VAL A 171 -4.68 18.91 -18.34
CA VAL A 171 -3.35 18.36 -18.55
C VAL A 171 -3.36 17.24 -19.59
N GLY A 172 -2.27 17.15 -20.35
CA GLY A 172 -1.97 16.04 -21.22
C GLY A 172 -2.89 15.91 -22.42
N LYS A 173 -2.65 14.82 -23.16
CA LYS A 173 -3.48 14.38 -24.29
C LYS A 173 -3.78 12.90 -24.16
N VAL A 174 -5.01 12.51 -24.45
CA VAL A 174 -5.41 11.11 -24.54
C VAL A 174 -5.03 10.58 -25.92
N ILE A 175 -4.26 9.51 -25.96
CA ILE A 175 -3.78 8.87 -27.18
C ILE A 175 -4.31 7.45 -27.24
N ASP A 176 -5.08 7.15 -28.26
CA ASP A 176 -5.62 5.82 -28.49
C ASP A 176 -4.54 4.88 -29.04
N ARG A 177 -4.42 3.74 -28.40
CA ARG A 177 -3.63 2.58 -28.85
C ARG A 177 -4.56 1.38 -29.02
N ALA A 178 -5.62 1.56 -29.82
CA ALA A 178 -6.70 0.57 -29.97
C ALA A 178 -6.19 -0.82 -30.39
N SER A 179 -5.19 -0.89 -31.27
CA SER A 179 -4.56 -2.15 -31.69
C SER A 179 -3.87 -2.90 -30.55
N ALA A 180 -3.47 -2.18 -29.49
CA ALA A 180 -2.85 -2.74 -28.29
C ALA A 180 -3.82 -2.81 -27.09
N GLY A 181 -5.11 -2.49 -27.28
CA GLY A 181 -6.16 -2.60 -26.27
C GLY A 181 -6.07 -1.59 -25.12
N HIS A 182 -5.36 -0.47 -25.29
CA HIS A 182 -5.21 0.53 -24.24
C HIS A 182 -5.23 1.97 -24.78
N VAL A 183 -5.42 2.92 -23.87
CA VAL A 183 -5.25 4.36 -24.11
C VAL A 183 -4.22 4.92 -23.15
N LEU A 184 -3.52 5.97 -23.59
CA LEU A 184 -2.49 6.64 -22.81
C LEU A 184 -2.90 8.10 -22.56
N LEU A 185 -2.95 8.52 -21.31
CA LEU A 185 -2.93 9.93 -20.97
C LEU A 185 -1.47 10.37 -20.87
N GLN A 186 -1.00 11.14 -21.86
CA GLN A 186 0.38 11.62 -21.93
C GLN A 186 0.46 13.09 -21.50
N ILE A 187 1.22 13.36 -20.46
CA ILE A 187 1.45 14.68 -19.88
C ILE A 187 2.91 15.04 -20.15
N LEU A 188 3.13 15.94 -21.12
CA LEU A 188 4.46 16.27 -21.66
C LEU A 188 4.85 17.72 -21.41
N ALA A 189 3.88 18.63 -21.34
CA ALA A 189 4.14 20.05 -21.13
C ALA A 189 4.66 20.29 -19.70
N LYS A 190 5.71 21.08 -19.57
CA LYS A 190 6.39 21.35 -18.29
C LYS A 190 5.43 21.80 -17.20
N GLN A 191 4.56 22.76 -17.48
CA GLN A 191 3.61 23.30 -16.50
C GLN A 191 2.58 22.26 -16.05
N GLU A 192 2.14 21.39 -16.97
CA GLU A 192 1.23 20.30 -16.67
C GLU A 192 1.89 19.22 -15.79
N VAL A 193 3.14 18.85 -16.12
CA VAL A 193 3.94 17.94 -15.30
C VAL A 193 4.14 18.51 -13.89
N LEU A 194 4.49 19.79 -13.75
CA LEU A 194 4.62 20.47 -12.47
C LEU A 194 3.30 20.44 -11.68
N LYS A 195 2.19 20.67 -12.35
CA LYS A 195 0.86 20.61 -11.71
C LYS A 195 0.59 19.23 -11.12
N ILE A 196 0.86 18.17 -11.87
CA ILE A 196 0.66 16.79 -11.35
C ILE A 196 1.66 16.48 -10.24
N ILE A 197 2.94 16.82 -10.39
CA ILE A 197 3.95 16.64 -9.34
C ILE A 197 3.49 17.30 -8.03
N ASN A 198 3.04 18.55 -8.09
CA ASN A 198 2.57 19.27 -6.90
C ASN A 198 1.31 18.64 -6.27
N LEU A 199 0.44 18.01 -7.07
CA LEU A 199 -0.73 17.29 -6.56
C LEU A 199 -0.34 16.00 -5.83
N ILE A 200 0.58 15.21 -6.39
CA ILE A 200 0.89 13.87 -5.84
C ILE A 200 2.04 13.86 -4.83
N ASN A 201 2.82 14.95 -4.73
CA ASN A 201 3.96 15.04 -3.82
C ASN A 201 3.48 15.02 -2.36
N GLY A 202 3.93 14.00 -1.61
CA GLY A 202 3.49 13.74 -0.24
C GLY A 202 2.33 12.76 -0.11
N HIS A 203 1.80 12.22 -1.24
CA HIS A 203 0.75 11.20 -1.24
C HIS A 203 1.22 9.84 -1.79
N MET A 204 2.48 9.74 -2.21
CA MET A 204 3.05 8.47 -2.69
C MET A 204 3.30 7.51 -1.53
N ARG A 205 3.01 6.22 -1.73
CA ARG A 205 3.18 5.15 -0.72
C ARG A 205 4.05 3.99 -1.17
N THR A 206 4.43 3.96 -2.46
CA THR A 206 5.20 2.86 -3.04
C THR A 206 6.63 3.28 -3.38
N PRO A 207 7.54 2.33 -3.67
CA PRO A 207 8.89 2.64 -4.16
C PRO A 207 8.94 3.51 -5.43
N LYS A 208 7.81 3.71 -6.11
CA LYS A 208 7.70 4.60 -7.28
C LYS A 208 7.97 6.08 -6.93
N ILE A 209 8.00 6.42 -5.63
CA ILE A 209 8.42 7.74 -5.12
C ILE A 209 9.82 8.13 -5.62
N GLU A 210 10.71 7.15 -5.87
CA GLU A 210 12.02 7.40 -6.46
C GLU A 210 11.89 8.17 -7.78
N ALA A 211 10.99 7.74 -8.67
CA ALA A 211 10.79 8.40 -9.96
C ALA A 211 10.23 9.83 -9.80
N LEU A 212 9.35 10.06 -8.81
CA LEU A 212 8.86 11.39 -8.48
C LEU A 212 10.00 12.28 -7.98
N HIS A 213 10.79 11.81 -7.03
CA HIS A 213 11.93 12.58 -6.48
C HIS A 213 12.97 12.90 -7.56
N ARG A 214 13.27 11.97 -8.45
CA ARG A 214 14.18 12.17 -9.57
C ARG A 214 13.63 13.22 -10.55
N ALA A 215 12.31 13.23 -10.81
CA ALA A 215 11.65 14.25 -11.63
C ALA A 215 11.73 15.64 -10.96
N ILE A 216 11.46 15.72 -9.66
CA ILE A 216 11.57 16.98 -8.89
C ILE A 216 13.01 17.47 -8.90
N SER A 217 14.00 16.61 -8.63
CA SER A 217 15.42 16.98 -8.64
C SER A 217 15.86 17.51 -10.00
N TRP A 218 15.42 16.84 -11.10
CA TRP A 218 15.69 17.31 -12.46
C TRP A 218 15.13 18.72 -12.71
N ILE A 219 13.87 18.95 -12.29
CA ILE A 219 13.19 20.25 -12.46
C ILE A 219 13.89 21.32 -11.62
N ASN A 220 14.19 21.02 -10.36
CA ASN A 220 14.88 21.97 -9.46
C ASN A 220 16.24 22.40 -10.02
N GLU A 221 17.01 21.44 -10.60
CA GLU A 221 18.30 21.70 -11.21
C GLU A 221 18.20 22.56 -12.48
N LYS A 222 17.22 22.27 -13.36
CA LYS A 222 17.11 22.94 -14.66
C LYS A 222 16.38 24.28 -14.62
N ASP A 223 15.47 24.43 -13.64
CA ASP A 223 14.59 25.60 -13.56
C ASP A 223 14.91 26.52 -12.36
N ASN A 224 15.97 26.22 -11.60
CA ASN A 224 16.28 26.85 -10.31
C ASN A 224 15.06 26.90 -9.37
N SER A 225 14.22 25.86 -9.42
CA SER A 225 13.04 25.71 -8.57
C SER A 225 13.44 25.12 -7.22
N SER A 226 12.58 25.26 -6.21
CA SER A 226 12.80 24.72 -4.86
C SER A 226 11.63 23.85 -4.40
N ILE A 227 11.17 22.92 -5.26
CA ILE A 227 10.11 21.98 -4.92
C ILE A 227 10.66 21.02 -3.87
N PRO A 228 10.01 20.88 -2.69
CA PRO A 228 10.48 19.98 -1.65
C PRO A 228 10.30 18.51 -2.06
N LEU A 229 11.23 17.65 -1.66
CA LEU A 229 11.09 16.20 -1.76
C LEU A 229 10.35 15.71 -0.52
N LEU A 230 9.03 15.47 -0.65
CA LEU A 230 8.24 14.95 0.46
C LEU A 230 8.39 13.42 0.51
N GLY A 231 8.40 12.87 1.74
CA GLY A 231 8.53 11.44 1.97
C GLY A 231 7.26 10.65 1.61
N ILE A 232 7.30 9.37 1.92
CA ILE A 232 6.14 8.45 1.80
C ILE A 232 5.02 8.92 2.74
N ASP A 233 3.78 8.89 2.23
CA ASP A 233 2.59 9.10 3.05
C ASP A 233 2.39 7.92 4.02
N CYS A 234 2.55 8.18 5.31
CA CYS A 234 2.36 7.22 6.40
C CYS A 234 0.99 7.35 7.07
N SER A 235 0.06 8.13 6.51
CA SER A 235 -1.30 8.22 7.06
C SER A 235 -2.05 6.89 6.93
N SER A 236 -3.06 6.65 7.77
CA SER A 236 -3.87 5.44 7.66
C SER A 236 -4.50 5.31 6.27
N LEU A 237 -4.56 4.10 5.71
CA LEU A 237 -5.18 3.83 4.40
C LEU A 237 -6.65 4.24 4.35
N GLU A 238 -7.34 4.20 5.48
CA GLU A 238 -8.76 4.61 5.58
C GLU A 238 -8.97 6.13 5.58
N SER A 239 -7.90 6.92 5.74
CA SER A 239 -8.01 8.38 5.90
C SER A 239 -8.11 9.15 4.59
N ASN A 240 -7.84 8.51 3.45
CA ASN A 240 -7.85 9.16 2.14
C ASN A 240 -8.14 8.19 0.99
N SER A 241 -8.27 8.73 -0.22
CA SER A 241 -8.66 8.00 -1.43
C SER A 241 -7.51 7.28 -2.14
N TRP A 242 -6.31 7.19 -1.54
CA TRP A 242 -5.14 6.59 -2.22
C TRP A 242 -5.39 5.13 -2.63
N LEU A 243 -5.94 4.30 -1.72
CA LEU A 243 -6.20 2.89 -2.00
C LEU A 243 -7.28 2.71 -3.08
N ALA A 244 -8.22 3.66 -3.24
CA ALA A 244 -9.19 3.63 -4.34
C ALA A 244 -8.50 3.83 -5.69
N GLY A 245 -7.61 4.82 -5.81
CA GLY A 245 -6.81 5.02 -7.02
C GLY A 245 -5.89 3.83 -7.34
N PHE A 246 -5.26 3.27 -6.32
CA PHE A 246 -4.43 2.08 -6.47
C PHE A 246 -5.25 0.83 -6.83
N THR A 247 -6.50 0.73 -6.34
CA THR A 247 -7.45 -0.32 -6.71
C THR A 247 -7.91 -0.16 -8.17
N ASP A 248 -8.15 1.05 -8.64
CA ASP A 248 -8.48 1.30 -10.05
C ASP A 248 -7.35 0.86 -11.00
N ALA A 249 -6.09 0.95 -10.55
CA ALA A 249 -4.95 0.41 -11.28
C ALA A 249 -4.84 -1.13 -11.12
N ASP A 250 -4.52 -1.64 -9.94
CA ASP A 250 -4.07 -3.01 -9.70
C ASP A 250 -5.10 -3.92 -9.02
N GLY A 251 -6.27 -3.39 -8.60
CA GLY A 251 -7.33 -4.17 -7.95
C GLY A 251 -8.09 -5.08 -8.91
N CYS A 252 -8.55 -6.22 -8.42
CA CYS A 252 -9.35 -7.17 -9.19
C CYS A 252 -10.45 -7.78 -8.34
N PHE A 253 -11.72 -7.60 -8.78
CA PHE A 253 -12.88 -8.26 -8.19
C PHE A 253 -13.10 -9.62 -8.83
N GLY A 254 -13.52 -10.59 -8.03
CA GLY A 254 -13.76 -11.97 -8.49
C GLY A 254 -15.11 -12.50 -8.03
N ILE A 255 -15.82 -13.21 -8.93
CA ILE A 255 -17.03 -13.96 -8.65
C ILE A 255 -16.82 -15.39 -9.15
N THR A 256 -16.88 -16.37 -8.25
CA THR A 256 -16.71 -17.78 -8.56
C THR A 256 -17.96 -18.55 -8.16
N VAL A 257 -18.52 -19.29 -9.10
CA VAL A 257 -19.61 -20.23 -8.86
C VAL A 257 -19.07 -21.61 -9.15
N TYR A 258 -19.20 -22.53 -8.19
CA TYR A 258 -18.66 -23.88 -8.29
C TYR A 258 -19.54 -24.87 -7.52
N ASP A 259 -19.56 -26.13 -7.99
CA ASP A 259 -20.28 -27.19 -7.36
C ASP A 259 -19.38 -27.91 -6.34
N ARG A 260 -19.85 -27.95 -5.09
CA ARG A 260 -19.22 -28.76 -4.05
C ARG A 260 -19.62 -30.20 -4.22
N LYS A 261 -18.63 -31.07 -4.28
CA LYS A 261 -18.81 -32.54 -4.34
C LYS A 261 -18.12 -33.16 -3.12
N LYS A 262 -18.73 -34.27 -2.62
CA LYS A 262 -18.11 -35.14 -1.62
C LYS A 262 -18.15 -36.55 -2.14
N ASN A 263 -17.00 -37.21 -2.26
CA ASN A 263 -16.85 -38.54 -2.84
C ASN A 263 -17.50 -38.68 -4.24
N GLY A 264 -17.35 -37.63 -5.08
CA GLY A 264 -17.93 -37.58 -6.42
C GLY A 264 -19.42 -37.18 -6.46
N VAL A 265 -20.14 -37.20 -5.35
CA VAL A 265 -21.57 -36.84 -5.27
C VAL A 265 -21.72 -35.33 -5.10
N PHE A 266 -22.59 -34.73 -5.91
CA PHE A 266 -22.97 -33.33 -5.80
C PHE A 266 -23.62 -33.06 -4.45
N LEU A 267 -23.17 -32.03 -3.77
CA LEU A 267 -23.76 -31.57 -2.51
C LEU A 267 -24.59 -30.32 -2.70
N ARG A 268 -23.95 -29.26 -3.22
CA ARG A 268 -24.57 -27.95 -3.47
C ARG A 268 -23.72 -27.11 -4.37
N THR A 269 -24.31 -26.15 -5.06
CA THR A 269 -23.61 -25.05 -5.70
C THR A 269 -23.26 -24.01 -4.67
N SER A 270 -22.04 -23.49 -4.74
CA SER A 270 -21.52 -22.46 -3.85
C SER A 270 -21.07 -21.26 -4.66
N VAL A 271 -21.29 -20.08 -4.11
CA VAL A 271 -20.82 -18.80 -4.66
C VAL A 271 -19.73 -18.27 -3.73
N GLN A 272 -18.66 -17.76 -4.31
CA GLN A 272 -17.58 -17.12 -3.60
C GLN A 272 -17.24 -15.81 -4.30
N THR A 273 -17.17 -14.72 -3.55
CA THR A 273 -16.65 -13.43 -3.99
C THR A 273 -15.27 -13.23 -3.42
N SER A 274 -14.42 -12.53 -4.16
CA SER A 274 -13.07 -12.18 -3.72
C SER A 274 -12.67 -10.81 -4.27
N PHE A 275 -11.77 -10.16 -3.55
CA PHE A 275 -11.06 -8.99 -4.04
C PHE A 275 -9.56 -9.24 -3.87
N ARG A 276 -8.76 -8.83 -4.86
CA ARG A 276 -7.32 -9.07 -4.85
C ARG A 276 -6.58 -7.85 -5.36
N ILE A 277 -5.49 -7.51 -4.66
CA ILE A 277 -4.44 -6.63 -5.18
C ILE A 277 -3.17 -7.48 -5.30
N GLU A 278 -2.53 -7.44 -6.46
CA GLU A 278 -1.30 -8.19 -6.74
C GLU A 278 -0.29 -7.29 -7.44
N VAL A 279 0.89 -7.13 -6.84
CA VAL A 279 1.96 -6.30 -7.38
C VAL A 279 3.29 -7.05 -7.38
N LYS A 280 4.24 -6.66 -8.24
CA LYS A 280 5.61 -7.21 -8.22
C LYS A 280 6.26 -6.98 -6.86
N GLN A 281 7.19 -7.86 -6.45
CA GLN A 281 7.83 -7.75 -5.13
C GLN A 281 8.77 -6.55 -5.03
N ASN A 282 9.52 -6.26 -6.10
CA ASN A 282 10.52 -5.20 -6.08
C ASN A 282 10.31 -4.19 -7.21
N TYR A 283 10.62 -2.96 -6.92
CA TYR A 283 10.74 -1.92 -7.92
C TYR A 283 11.97 -2.18 -8.80
N SER A 284 11.95 -1.70 -10.02
CA SER A 284 13.02 -1.99 -11.00
C SER A 284 14.31 -1.19 -10.77
N ARG A 285 14.29 -0.19 -9.89
CA ARG A 285 15.43 0.64 -9.52
C ARG A 285 15.70 0.52 -8.03
N GLU A 286 16.92 0.82 -7.65
CA GLU A 286 17.26 0.97 -6.24
C GLU A 286 16.56 2.20 -5.66
N VAL A 287 15.99 2.03 -4.47
CA VAL A 287 15.32 3.06 -3.71
C VAL A 287 15.97 3.10 -2.33
N THR A 288 16.31 4.29 -1.85
CA THR A 288 16.95 4.45 -0.55
C THR A 288 16.00 4.02 0.58
N LEU A 289 16.58 3.66 1.74
CA LEU A 289 15.77 3.31 2.92
C LEU A 289 14.94 4.50 3.42
N GLU A 290 15.43 5.73 3.25
CA GLU A 290 14.68 6.96 3.55
C GLU A 290 13.43 7.13 2.69
N GLN A 291 13.46 6.61 1.45
CA GLN A 291 12.33 6.56 0.52
C GLN A 291 11.50 5.27 0.65
N GLY A 292 11.70 4.48 1.71
CA GLY A 292 10.96 3.25 1.98
C GLY A 292 11.55 1.97 1.36
N GLY A 293 12.69 2.05 0.67
CA GLY A 293 13.36 0.91 0.02
C GLY A 293 12.68 0.46 -1.28
N SER A 294 13.31 -0.48 -1.98
CA SER A 294 12.86 -0.95 -3.30
C SER A 294 11.72 -1.98 -3.26
N SER A 295 11.38 -2.52 -2.09
CA SER A 295 10.37 -3.57 -1.96
C SER A 295 8.96 -3.01 -1.76
N PHE A 296 7.99 -3.60 -2.45
CA PHE A 296 6.57 -3.34 -2.21
C PHE A 296 6.04 -4.02 -0.95
N PHE A 297 6.90 -4.72 -0.18
CA PHE A 297 6.49 -5.46 1.01
C PHE A 297 5.76 -4.60 2.05
N ASN A 298 6.28 -3.39 2.33
CA ASN A 298 5.72 -2.53 3.37
C ASN A 298 4.28 -2.13 3.05
N ILE A 299 4.04 -1.55 1.87
CA ILE A 299 2.69 -1.13 1.47
C ILE A 299 1.74 -2.31 1.30
N MET A 300 2.21 -3.44 0.77
CA MET A 300 1.37 -4.63 0.62
C MET A 300 1.05 -5.29 1.96
N SER A 301 1.94 -5.22 2.95
CA SER A 301 1.68 -5.63 4.33
C SER A 301 0.64 -4.73 5.01
N GLU A 302 0.72 -3.42 4.77
CA GLU A 302 -0.26 -2.45 5.27
C GLU A 302 -1.65 -2.70 4.66
N ILE A 303 -1.75 -2.93 3.35
CA ILE A 303 -3.00 -3.29 2.65
C ILE A 303 -3.56 -4.61 3.19
N ALA A 304 -2.73 -5.64 3.37
CA ALA A 304 -3.16 -6.91 3.94
C ALA A 304 -3.65 -6.76 5.39
N GLY A 305 -2.95 -5.97 6.20
CA GLY A 305 -3.36 -5.61 7.56
C GLY A 305 -4.68 -4.85 7.60
N PHE A 306 -4.87 -3.87 6.71
CA PHE A 306 -6.10 -3.11 6.57
C PHE A 306 -7.32 -4.02 6.29
N PHE A 307 -7.18 -4.96 5.34
CA PHE A 307 -8.23 -5.94 5.05
C PHE A 307 -8.30 -7.10 6.06
N THR A 308 -7.44 -7.14 7.06
CA THR A 308 -7.33 -8.25 8.03
C THR A 308 -7.13 -9.61 7.35
N VAL A 309 -6.25 -9.66 6.35
CA VAL A 309 -5.91 -10.86 5.57
C VAL A 309 -4.40 -11.11 5.56
N ASN A 310 -4.00 -12.30 5.17
CA ASN A 310 -2.58 -12.63 5.01
C ASN A 310 -2.02 -12.05 3.72
N LEU A 311 -0.75 -11.63 3.76
CA LEU A 311 0.02 -11.32 2.57
C LEU A 311 0.60 -12.62 2.00
N TYR A 312 0.32 -12.87 0.73
CA TYR A 312 0.83 -14.04 0.00
C TYR A 312 1.94 -13.63 -0.96
N THR A 313 2.91 -14.54 -1.14
CA THR A 313 3.87 -14.46 -2.24
C THR A 313 3.39 -15.36 -3.38
N ARG A 314 3.51 -14.87 -4.61
CA ARG A 314 3.20 -15.62 -5.81
C ARG A 314 4.40 -15.69 -6.73
N THR A 315 4.58 -16.83 -7.36
CA THR A 315 5.62 -17.05 -8.36
C THR A 315 4.95 -17.50 -9.65
N ARG A 316 5.24 -16.81 -10.75
CA ARG A 316 4.85 -17.21 -12.10
C ARG A 316 6.12 -17.53 -12.88
N LYS A 317 6.16 -18.70 -13.50
CA LYS A 317 7.22 -19.09 -14.41
C LYS A 317 6.72 -18.98 -15.84
N THR A 318 7.43 -18.28 -16.69
CA THR A 318 7.38 -18.39 -18.15
C THR A 318 8.63 -19.12 -18.61
N GLU A 319 8.72 -19.49 -19.89
CA GLU A 319 9.86 -20.23 -20.44
C GLU A 319 11.19 -19.56 -20.10
N ASP A 320 11.27 -18.22 -20.14
CA ASP A 320 12.52 -17.47 -19.98
C ASP A 320 12.64 -16.74 -18.63
N LYS A 321 11.56 -16.58 -17.85
CA LYS A 321 11.57 -15.68 -16.69
C LYS A 321 10.71 -16.17 -15.53
N VAL A 322 11.18 -15.87 -14.34
CA VAL A 322 10.41 -16.06 -13.10
C VAL A 322 9.99 -14.70 -12.57
N PHE A 323 8.67 -14.55 -12.35
CA PHE A 323 8.09 -13.33 -11.78
C PHE A 323 7.66 -13.59 -10.35
N TYR A 324 8.04 -12.69 -9.46
CA TYR A 324 7.67 -12.73 -8.05
C TYR A 324 6.71 -11.57 -7.75
N ALA A 325 5.60 -11.88 -7.08
CA ALA A 325 4.59 -10.91 -6.71
C ALA A 325 4.17 -11.08 -5.25
N PHE A 326 3.69 -9.98 -4.65
CA PHE A 326 2.91 -9.99 -3.43
C PHE A 326 1.43 -9.91 -3.78
N ALA A 327 0.58 -10.62 -3.04
CA ALA A 327 -0.86 -10.60 -3.22
C ALA A 327 -1.59 -10.53 -1.87
N ALA A 328 -2.49 -9.55 -1.73
CA ALA A 328 -3.48 -9.48 -0.66
C ALA A 328 -4.83 -9.89 -1.23
N VAL A 329 -5.48 -10.88 -0.61
CA VAL A 329 -6.74 -11.46 -1.10
C VAL A 329 -7.80 -11.41 0.01
N ALA A 330 -8.80 -10.55 -0.17
CA ALA A 330 -9.98 -10.47 0.66
C ALA A 330 -11.03 -11.46 0.16
N HIS A 331 -11.42 -12.43 0.99
CA HIS A 331 -12.37 -13.49 0.62
C HIS A 331 -13.32 -13.88 1.76
N ASN A 332 -13.24 -13.24 2.91
CA ASN A 332 -14.13 -13.46 4.05
C ASN A 332 -15.04 -12.23 4.28
N SER A 333 -16.14 -12.43 5.01
CA SER A 333 -17.16 -11.40 5.24
C SER A 333 -16.57 -10.13 5.87
N ARG A 334 -15.65 -10.26 6.83
CA ARG A 334 -15.04 -9.11 7.52
C ARG A 334 -14.19 -8.27 6.55
N SER A 335 -13.35 -8.91 5.75
CA SER A 335 -12.53 -8.19 4.76
C SER A 335 -13.38 -7.54 3.66
N HIS A 336 -14.51 -8.17 3.29
CA HIS A 336 -15.47 -7.61 2.35
C HIS A 336 -16.18 -6.37 2.92
N GLU A 337 -16.57 -6.41 4.18
CA GLU A 337 -17.20 -5.27 4.86
C GLU A 337 -16.25 -4.08 4.93
N ILE A 338 -14.99 -4.29 5.32
CA ILE A 338 -13.96 -3.25 5.33
C ILE A 338 -13.79 -2.64 3.94
N LEU A 339 -13.72 -3.47 2.90
CA LEU A 339 -13.57 -3.01 1.53
C LEU A 339 -14.80 -2.20 1.06
N ARG A 340 -16.03 -2.66 1.35
CA ARG A 340 -17.26 -1.94 1.00
C ARG A 340 -17.32 -0.59 1.69
N ASN A 341 -17.09 -0.55 3.00
CA ASN A 341 -17.09 0.71 3.77
C ASN A 341 -16.05 1.70 3.22
N TYR A 342 -14.88 1.21 2.82
CA TYR A 342 -13.85 2.05 2.23
C TYR A 342 -14.26 2.58 0.84
N LEU A 343 -14.71 1.71 -0.08
CA LEU A 343 -15.05 2.11 -1.45
C LEU A 343 -16.38 2.89 -1.55
N ASP A 344 -17.25 2.79 -0.57
CA ASP A 344 -18.45 3.61 -0.48
C ASP A 344 -18.10 5.06 -0.06
N ASN A 345 -17.02 5.24 0.73
CA ASN A 345 -16.49 6.57 1.10
C ASN A 345 -15.56 7.14 0.01
N TYR A 346 -14.77 6.29 -0.64
CA TYR A 346 -13.80 6.66 -1.69
C TYR A 346 -14.08 5.84 -2.95
N PRO A 347 -14.99 6.30 -3.82
CA PRO A 347 -15.46 5.53 -4.95
C PRO A 347 -14.36 5.31 -6.01
N LEU A 348 -14.47 4.20 -6.73
CA LEU A 348 -13.71 3.90 -7.93
C LEU A 348 -14.25 4.71 -9.11
N TYR A 349 -13.38 5.07 -10.05
CA TYR A 349 -13.76 5.85 -11.22
C TYR A 349 -13.51 5.13 -12.55
N SER A 350 -12.73 4.06 -12.57
CA SER A 350 -12.57 3.20 -13.76
C SER A 350 -13.78 2.28 -13.97
N SER A 351 -13.74 1.48 -15.01
CA SER A 351 -14.73 0.40 -15.26
C SER A 351 -14.81 -0.60 -14.09
N LYS A 352 -13.82 -0.62 -13.20
CA LYS A 352 -13.84 -1.43 -11.96
C LYS A 352 -14.93 -0.98 -10.99
N HIS A 353 -15.42 0.26 -11.09
CA HIS A 353 -16.63 0.69 -10.39
C HIS A 353 -17.83 -0.21 -10.69
N LEU A 354 -18.03 -0.52 -11.98
CA LEU A 354 -19.12 -1.40 -12.39
C LEU A 354 -18.93 -2.83 -11.87
N ALA A 355 -17.69 -3.32 -11.91
CA ALA A 355 -17.35 -4.62 -11.33
C ALA A 355 -17.57 -4.66 -9.81
N TYR A 356 -17.25 -3.57 -9.10
CA TYR A 356 -17.52 -3.41 -7.67
C TYR A 356 -19.03 -3.48 -7.37
N LYS A 357 -19.86 -2.77 -8.14
CA LYS A 357 -21.33 -2.79 -7.96
C LYS A 357 -21.90 -4.18 -8.17
N ASP A 358 -21.50 -4.88 -9.22
CA ASP A 358 -21.92 -6.28 -9.44
C ASP A 358 -21.46 -7.22 -8.34
N TRP A 359 -20.21 -7.02 -7.87
CA TRP A 359 -19.64 -7.81 -6.78
C TRP A 359 -20.40 -7.59 -5.47
N CYS A 360 -20.82 -6.36 -5.15
CA CYS A 360 -21.70 -6.06 -4.03
C CYS A 360 -23.07 -6.73 -4.18
N LEU A 361 -23.69 -6.60 -5.37
CA LEU A 361 -25.00 -7.22 -5.65
C LEU A 361 -24.96 -8.73 -5.47
N VAL A 362 -23.89 -9.41 -5.94
CA VAL A 362 -23.71 -10.85 -5.74
C VAL A 362 -23.58 -11.21 -4.27
N GLN A 363 -22.89 -10.41 -3.47
CA GLN A 363 -22.83 -10.63 -2.02
C GLN A 363 -24.19 -10.50 -1.35
N ASP A 364 -24.98 -9.50 -1.74
CA ASP A 364 -26.31 -9.28 -1.18
C ASP A 364 -27.29 -10.41 -1.60
N LEU A 365 -27.22 -10.86 -2.85
CA LEU A 365 -28.00 -12.02 -3.33
C LEU A 365 -27.61 -13.36 -2.68
N HIS A 366 -26.37 -13.45 -2.18
CA HIS A 366 -25.85 -14.67 -1.55
C HIS A 366 -25.98 -14.64 -0.02
N ARG A 367 -26.44 -13.54 0.60
CA ARG A 367 -26.72 -13.50 2.04
C ARG A 367 -27.84 -14.46 2.40
N GLY A 368 -27.55 -15.40 3.31
CA GLY A 368 -28.52 -16.41 3.76
C GLY A 368 -28.58 -17.64 2.86
N SER A 369 -29.79 -18.17 2.60
CA SER A 369 -30.01 -19.33 1.73
C SER A 369 -29.98 -18.93 0.26
N LEU A 370 -29.15 -19.58 -0.54
CA LEU A 370 -29.06 -19.35 -1.97
C LEU A 370 -30.28 -20.00 -2.69
N SER A 371 -31.26 -19.17 -3.09
CA SER A 371 -32.38 -19.62 -3.90
C SER A 371 -31.97 -19.95 -5.34
N LYS A 372 -32.75 -20.76 -6.05
CA LYS A 372 -32.51 -21.07 -7.48
C LYS A 372 -32.53 -19.80 -8.34
N ASP A 373 -33.46 -18.90 -8.08
CA ASP A 373 -33.58 -17.63 -8.80
C ASP A 373 -32.36 -16.72 -8.56
N ASN A 374 -31.91 -16.56 -7.31
CA ASN A 374 -30.69 -15.82 -7.01
C ASN A 374 -29.46 -16.44 -7.67
N LEU A 375 -29.38 -17.77 -7.72
CA LEU A 375 -28.27 -18.46 -8.37
C LEU A 375 -28.24 -18.18 -9.89
N GLU A 376 -29.39 -18.18 -10.57
CA GLU A 376 -29.47 -17.84 -12.00
C GLU A 376 -29.07 -16.37 -12.24
N ARG A 377 -29.55 -15.45 -11.40
CA ARG A 377 -29.14 -14.04 -11.47
C ARG A 377 -27.63 -13.88 -11.26
N ILE A 378 -27.03 -14.57 -10.29
CA ILE A 378 -25.57 -14.54 -10.04
C ILE A 378 -24.80 -15.09 -11.25
N LYS A 379 -25.28 -16.18 -11.87
CA LYS A 379 -24.67 -16.72 -13.09
C LYS A 379 -24.73 -15.71 -14.26
N ALA A 380 -25.85 -15.03 -14.44
CA ALA A 380 -26.01 -13.99 -15.45
C ALA A 380 -24.99 -12.84 -15.22
N ILE A 381 -24.92 -12.31 -14.00
CA ILE A 381 -23.93 -11.28 -13.62
C ILE A 381 -22.50 -11.77 -13.93
N LYS A 382 -22.14 -13.00 -13.50
CA LYS A 382 -20.80 -13.56 -13.74
C LYS A 382 -20.46 -13.67 -15.24
N ASN A 383 -21.43 -13.93 -16.10
CA ASN A 383 -21.23 -14.05 -17.55
C ASN A 383 -20.90 -12.71 -18.21
N GLU A 384 -21.28 -11.59 -17.59
CA GLU A 384 -21.01 -10.22 -18.04
C GLU A 384 -20.00 -9.49 -17.15
N PHE A 385 -19.25 -10.20 -16.33
CA PHE A 385 -18.36 -9.64 -15.33
C PHE A 385 -16.93 -9.40 -15.86
N ASN A 386 -16.28 -8.31 -15.44
CA ASN A 386 -14.91 -7.93 -15.80
C ASN A 386 -14.69 -7.88 -17.32
N THR A 387 -13.74 -8.67 -17.84
CA THR A 387 -13.37 -8.69 -19.28
C THR A 387 -14.49 -9.14 -20.23
N LYS A 388 -15.54 -9.74 -19.68
CA LYS A 388 -16.72 -10.17 -20.46
C LYS A 388 -17.78 -9.09 -20.57
N ARG A 389 -17.64 -7.97 -19.83
CA ARG A 389 -18.57 -6.85 -19.90
C ARG A 389 -18.51 -6.21 -21.31
N LYS A 390 -19.67 -5.97 -21.87
CA LYS A 390 -19.83 -5.34 -23.19
C LYS A 390 -20.41 -3.93 -23.10
N VAL A 391 -21.19 -3.66 -22.05
CA VAL A 391 -21.84 -2.36 -21.83
C VAL A 391 -21.21 -1.67 -20.64
N PHE A 392 -20.75 -0.43 -20.86
CA PHE A 392 -20.09 0.39 -19.86
C PHE A 392 -20.87 1.70 -19.67
N ASP A 393 -21.37 1.92 -18.46
CA ASP A 393 -21.96 3.19 -18.05
C ASP A 393 -20.98 3.92 -17.13
N PHE A 394 -20.56 5.10 -17.55
CA PHE A 394 -19.65 5.97 -16.83
C PHE A 394 -20.34 7.17 -16.16
N SER A 395 -21.66 7.09 -15.92
CA SER A 395 -22.43 8.14 -15.22
C SER A 395 -21.84 8.48 -13.84
N HIS A 396 -21.19 7.52 -13.18
CA HIS A 396 -20.50 7.70 -11.90
C HIS A 396 -19.32 8.70 -11.98
N LEU A 397 -18.76 8.96 -13.16
CA LEU A 397 -17.73 9.99 -13.31
C LEU A 397 -18.25 11.41 -13.04
N ASN A 398 -19.55 11.64 -13.07
CA ASN A 398 -20.14 12.93 -12.72
C ASN A 398 -19.97 13.30 -11.25
N SER A 399 -19.75 12.29 -10.37
CA SER A 399 -19.47 12.46 -8.94
C SER A 399 -18.01 12.78 -8.63
N LEU A 400 -17.11 12.67 -9.61
CA LEU A 400 -15.67 12.90 -9.45
C LEU A 400 -15.40 14.39 -9.15
N GLN A 401 -14.93 14.67 -7.94
CA GLN A 401 -14.59 16.01 -7.48
C GLN A 401 -13.07 16.21 -7.52
N PHE A 402 -12.64 17.25 -8.23
CA PHE A 402 -11.22 17.62 -8.40
C PHE A 402 -10.77 18.78 -7.47
N LYS A 403 -11.71 19.35 -6.72
CA LYS A 403 -11.47 20.51 -5.83
C LYS A 403 -11.29 20.10 -4.39
#